data_0d5bb51d43bea4f24e53e9f12cc09d3d
#
_entry.id   0d5bb51d43bea4f24e53e9f12cc09d3d
#
_cell.length_a   1.000
_cell.length_b   1.000
_cell.length_c   1.000
_cell.angle_alpha   90.00
_cell.angle_beta   90.00
_cell.angle_gamma   90.00
#
_symmetry.space_group_name_H-M   'P 1'
#
loop_
_entity.id
_entity.type
_entity.pdbx_description
1 polymer ?
#
loop_
_entity_poly.entity_id
_entity_poly.type
_entity_poly.pdbx_seq_one_letter_code
_entity_poly.pdbx_strand_id
1 'polypeptide(L)'
;MRNAKLVTLIAGAFLSLQVHAVNLLQVYQDALANDAVYASARANLSAGQEASIQGRANLLPLIGLSGSKQKITRENIPDTTSHGYTLSLSQPLFDIAAWQTYEQSKLSVAASEAAFASVQQDLILRVAQAYFDVLTAQDALTALQAQKVAISEQLASAKRNFEVGTATITDTHEAQSRYDLAVAQEFAAQNDIDIKRTALQQIIGKPPENLAILRKDVELKPPEPAQITPWVRSAEE
;
A
#
# COMPACT_ATOMS: atom_id res chain seq x y z
N MET A 1 -55.17 -33.20 -30.56
CA MET A 1 -55.82 -32.76 -29.31
C MET A 1 -54.83 -32.86 -28.16
N ARG A 2 -54.71 -31.84 -27.45
CA ARG A 2 -54.19 -31.54 -26.10
C ARG A 2 -52.84 -30.82 -26.06
N ASN A 3 -53.02 -29.51 -25.91
CA ASN A 3 -51.98 -28.51 -25.59
C ASN A 3 -51.46 -28.73 -24.16
N ALA A 4 -50.16 -29.00 -24.00
CA ALA A 4 -49.48 -28.90 -22.74
C ALA A 4 -48.80 -27.53 -22.67
N LYS A 5 -49.36 -26.64 -21.87
CA LYS A 5 -48.74 -25.33 -21.55
C LYS A 5 -47.58 -25.53 -20.63
N LEU A 6 -46.39 -25.30 -21.14
CA LEU A 6 -45.15 -25.22 -20.34
C LEU A 6 -45.17 -23.85 -19.64
N VAL A 7 -45.47 -23.84 -18.37
CA VAL A 7 -45.28 -22.69 -17.48
C VAL A 7 -43.81 -22.66 -17.06
N THR A 8 -43.01 -21.82 -17.68
CA THR A 8 -41.63 -21.56 -17.29
C THR A 8 -41.66 -20.63 -16.08
N LEU A 9 -41.45 -21.20 -14.91
CA LEU A 9 -41.27 -20.48 -13.65
C LEU A 9 -39.87 -19.84 -13.64
N ILE A 10 -39.77 -18.56 -14.00
CA ILE A 10 -38.55 -17.78 -13.84
C ILE A 10 -38.43 -17.44 -12.34
N ALA A 11 -37.74 -18.28 -11.59
CA ALA A 11 -37.29 -17.95 -10.25
C ALA A 11 -36.14 -16.94 -10.38
N GLY A 12 -36.48 -15.66 -10.34
CA GLY A 12 -35.52 -14.56 -10.20
C GLY A 12 -34.80 -14.69 -8.85
N ALA A 13 -33.63 -15.27 -8.85
CA ALA A 13 -32.72 -15.17 -7.72
C ALA A 13 -32.27 -13.70 -7.61
N PHE A 14 -32.97 -12.90 -6.81
CA PHE A 14 -32.44 -11.65 -6.28
C PHE A 14 -31.24 -12.00 -5.38
N LEU A 15 -30.06 -12.09 -5.96
CA LEU A 15 -28.83 -11.93 -5.22
C LEU A 15 -28.83 -10.50 -4.67
N SER A 16 -29.35 -10.33 -3.46
CA SER A 16 -29.11 -9.14 -2.67
C SER A 16 -27.59 -9.05 -2.45
N LEU A 17 -26.92 -8.27 -3.27
CA LEU A 17 -25.59 -7.76 -2.99
C LEU A 17 -25.71 -6.98 -1.68
N GLN A 18 -25.46 -7.65 -0.57
CA GLN A 18 -25.26 -6.96 0.70
C GLN A 18 -23.99 -6.14 0.51
N VAL A 19 -24.16 -4.84 0.32
CA VAL A 19 -23.07 -3.87 0.40
C VAL A 19 -22.58 -3.89 1.85
N HIS A 20 -21.68 -4.81 2.14
CA HIS A 20 -20.99 -4.81 3.43
C HIS A 20 -20.01 -3.65 3.42
N ALA A 21 -20.13 -2.76 4.41
CA ALA A 21 -19.13 -1.73 4.62
C ALA A 21 -17.77 -2.39 4.79
N VAL A 22 -16.79 -1.93 4.01
CA VAL A 22 -15.44 -2.51 3.97
C VAL A 22 -14.72 -2.16 5.27
N ASN A 23 -14.34 -3.17 6.04
CA ASN A 23 -13.65 -2.98 7.30
C ASN A 23 -12.12 -2.89 7.10
N LEU A 24 -11.41 -2.42 8.13
CA LEU A 24 -9.95 -2.24 8.09
C LEU A 24 -9.20 -3.53 7.71
N LEU A 25 -9.65 -4.70 8.20
CA LEU A 25 -9.02 -5.98 7.89
C LEU A 25 -9.12 -6.31 6.39
N GLN A 26 -10.27 -6.05 5.79
CA GLN A 26 -10.48 -6.27 4.36
C GLN A 26 -9.63 -5.31 3.52
N VAL A 27 -9.54 -4.04 3.92
CA VAL A 27 -8.65 -3.05 3.29
C VAL A 27 -7.19 -3.50 3.38
N TYR A 28 -6.76 -4.05 4.50
CA TYR A 28 -5.42 -4.62 4.64
C TYR A 28 -5.18 -5.83 3.73
N GLN A 29 -6.16 -6.72 3.58
CA GLN A 29 -6.06 -7.85 2.65
C GLN A 29 -5.95 -7.39 1.18
N ASP A 30 -6.72 -6.37 0.80
CA ASP A 30 -6.60 -5.75 -0.52
C ASP A 30 -5.21 -5.11 -0.72
N ALA A 31 -4.67 -4.46 0.30
CA ALA A 31 -3.33 -3.87 0.27
C ALA A 31 -2.23 -4.92 0.11
N LEU A 32 -2.31 -6.06 0.82
CA LEU A 32 -1.37 -7.19 0.65
C LEU A 32 -1.31 -7.71 -0.79
N ALA A 33 -2.44 -7.63 -1.51
CA ALA A 33 -2.52 -8.08 -2.89
C ALA A 33 -2.03 -7.03 -3.91
N ASN A 34 -2.17 -5.74 -3.61
CA ASN A 34 -2.04 -4.67 -4.61
C ASN A 34 -0.97 -3.61 -4.29
N ASP A 35 -0.49 -3.50 -3.04
CA ASP A 35 0.50 -2.48 -2.69
C ASP A 35 1.84 -2.73 -3.39
N ALA A 36 2.28 -1.73 -4.17
CA ALA A 36 3.50 -1.83 -4.98
C ALA A 36 4.78 -1.89 -4.12
N VAL A 37 4.79 -1.22 -2.95
CA VAL A 37 5.92 -1.23 -2.02
C VAL A 37 6.08 -2.61 -1.42
N TYR A 38 4.98 -3.23 -0.99
CA TYR A 38 4.97 -4.60 -0.46
C TYR A 38 5.39 -5.62 -1.53
N ALA A 39 4.86 -5.50 -2.76
CA ALA A 39 5.23 -6.38 -3.87
C ALA A 39 6.72 -6.27 -4.23
N SER A 40 7.27 -5.05 -4.24
CA SER A 40 8.70 -4.81 -4.44
C SER A 40 9.55 -5.42 -3.32
N ALA A 41 9.14 -5.25 -2.06
CA ALA A 41 9.86 -5.83 -0.92
C ALA A 41 9.86 -7.36 -0.96
N ARG A 42 8.75 -7.99 -1.38
CA ARG A 42 8.66 -9.44 -1.58
C ARG A 42 9.58 -9.92 -2.70
N ALA A 43 9.68 -9.17 -3.79
CA ALA A 43 10.62 -9.49 -4.86
C ALA A 43 12.08 -9.34 -4.41
N ASN A 44 12.39 -8.31 -3.61
CA ASN A 44 13.70 -8.10 -3.01
C ASN A 44 14.08 -9.22 -2.02
N LEU A 45 13.12 -9.71 -1.23
CA LEU A 45 13.32 -10.87 -0.37
C LEU A 45 13.69 -12.10 -1.20
N SER A 46 12.93 -12.37 -2.27
CA SER A 46 13.23 -13.51 -3.15
C SER A 46 14.63 -13.40 -3.77
N ALA A 47 15.02 -12.20 -4.22
CA ALA A 47 16.38 -11.96 -4.73
C ALA A 47 17.44 -12.11 -3.62
N GLY A 48 17.14 -11.67 -2.40
CA GLY A 48 18.04 -11.83 -1.25
C GLY A 48 18.25 -13.28 -0.85
N GLN A 49 17.22 -14.12 -0.96
CA GLN A 49 17.30 -15.56 -0.65
C GLN A 49 18.25 -16.30 -1.60
N GLU A 50 18.41 -15.83 -2.84
CA GLU A 50 19.36 -16.39 -3.80
C GLU A 50 20.83 -16.18 -3.38
N ALA A 51 21.12 -15.25 -2.48
CA ALA A 51 22.47 -15.00 -2.00
C ALA A 51 23.13 -16.26 -1.39
N SER A 52 22.36 -17.10 -0.69
CA SER A 52 22.86 -18.34 -0.11
C SER A 52 23.23 -19.38 -1.17
N ILE A 53 22.45 -19.43 -2.27
CA ILE A 53 22.75 -20.32 -3.40
C ILE A 53 24.01 -19.86 -4.12
N GLN A 54 24.13 -18.54 -4.36
CA GLN A 54 25.34 -17.95 -4.97
C GLN A 54 26.59 -18.15 -4.10
N GLY A 55 26.46 -17.94 -2.77
CA GLY A 55 27.56 -18.17 -1.84
C GLY A 55 28.03 -19.62 -1.85
N ARG A 56 27.11 -20.59 -1.91
CA ARG A 56 27.42 -22.01 -2.01
C ARG A 56 28.06 -22.39 -3.36
N ALA A 57 27.78 -21.64 -4.43
CA ALA A 57 28.32 -21.96 -5.77
C ALA A 57 29.84 -22.01 -5.79
N ASN A 58 30.53 -21.18 -4.96
CA ASN A 58 31.98 -21.17 -4.84
C ASN A 58 32.57 -22.46 -4.21
N LEU A 59 31.73 -23.29 -3.60
CA LEU A 59 32.09 -24.60 -3.02
C LEU A 59 31.79 -25.76 -3.96
N LEU A 60 31.14 -25.50 -5.10
CA LEU A 60 30.75 -26.53 -6.06
C LEU A 60 31.76 -26.67 -7.21
N PRO A 61 31.77 -27.81 -7.97
CA PRO A 61 32.57 -27.96 -9.16
C PRO A 61 32.20 -26.93 -10.21
N LEU A 62 33.21 -26.27 -10.77
CA LEU A 62 33.08 -25.35 -11.89
C LEU A 62 33.50 -26.06 -13.19
N ILE A 63 32.58 -26.15 -14.13
CA ILE A 63 32.84 -26.67 -15.48
C ILE A 63 32.91 -25.49 -16.44
N GLY A 64 34.08 -25.32 -17.08
CA GLY A 64 34.29 -24.28 -18.08
C GLY A 64 34.54 -24.88 -19.47
N LEU A 65 33.92 -24.32 -20.50
CA LEU A 65 34.19 -24.59 -21.89
C LEU A 65 34.66 -23.28 -22.55
N SER A 66 35.86 -23.29 -23.09
CA SER A 66 36.39 -22.14 -23.84
C SER A 66 36.84 -22.56 -25.24
N GLY A 67 36.62 -21.65 -26.19
CA GLY A 67 37.09 -21.79 -27.56
C GLY A 67 37.97 -20.59 -27.91
N SER A 68 39.10 -20.84 -28.59
CA SER A 68 39.99 -19.80 -29.09
C SER A 68 40.28 -20.00 -30.56
N LYS A 69 40.31 -18.89 -31.27
CA LYS A 69 40.83 -18.81 -32.64
C LYS A 69 41.89 -17.75 -32.70
N GLN A 70 43.13 -18.15 -33.01
CA GLN A 70 44.23 -17.24 -33.11
C GLN A 70 44.77 -17.23 -34.53
N LYS A 71 44.89 -16.06 -35.16
CA LYS A 71 45.55 -15.84 -36.43
C LYS A 71 46.86 -15.10 -36.13
N ILE A 72 47.96 -15.70 -36.56
CA ILE A 72 49.30 -15.10 -36.44
C ILE A 72 49.72 -14.70 -37.87
N THR A 73 49.89 -13.39 -38.07
CA THR A 73 50.42 -12.81 -39.30
C THR A 73 51.79 -12.26 -39.01
N ARG A 74 52.79 -12.69 -39.74
CA ARG A 74 54.17 -12.19 -39.67
C ARG A 74 54.68 -11.85 -41.09
N GLU A 75 55.54 -10.84 -41.18
CA GLU A 75 56.14 -10.46 -42.44
C GLU A 75 57.02 -11.61 -42.97
N ASN A 76 56.84 -11.99 -44.23
CA ASN A 76 57.56 -13.06 -44.92
C ASN A 76 57.33 -14.52 -44.42
N ILE A 77 56.25 -14.77 -43.67
CA ILE A 77 55.85 -16.11 -43.28
C ILE A 77 54.34 -16.26 -43.55
N PRO A 78 53.85 -17.41 -44.11
CA PRO A 78 52.46 -17.62 -44.34
C PRO A 78 51.62 -17.46 -43.05
N ASP A 79 50.45 -16.83 -43.18
CA ASP A 79 49.51 -16.70 -42.05
C ASP A 79 49.18 -18.06 -41.47
N THR A 80 49.29 -18.20 -40.19
CA THR A 80 48.92 -19.42 -39.46
C THR A 80 47.70 -19.17 -38.62
N THR A 81 46.65 -19.99 -38.81
CA THR A 81 45.43 -19.94 -37.97
C THR A 81 45.39 -21.21 -37.13
N SER A 82 45.32 -21.03 -35.80
CA SER A 82 45.08 -22.12 -34.85
C SER A 82 43.70 -22.02 -34.21
N HIS A 83 43.10 -23.15 -33.98
CA HIS A 83 41.83 -23.29 -33.24
C HIS A 83 42.09 -24.19 -32.04
N GLY A 84 41.55 -23.78 -30.88
CA GLY A 84 41.64 -24.58 -29.69
C GLY A 84 40.30 -24.60 -28.94
N TYR A 85 39.96 -25.75 -28.38
CA TYR A 85 38.84 -25.89 -27.43
C TYR A 85 39.38 -26.50 -26.16
N THR A 86 38.99 -25.93 -25.04
CA THR A 86 39.38 -26.42 -23.70
C THR A 86 38.15 -26.66 -22.85
N LEU A 87 38.01 -27.89 -22.35
CA LEU A 87 37.05 -28.25 -21.34
C LEU A 87 37.84 -28.35 -20.01
N SER A 88 37.45 -27.56 -19.02
CA SER A 88 38.07 -27.57 -17.70
C SER A 88 37.05 -27.93 -16.63
N LEU A 89 37.46 -28.69 -15.62
CA LEU A 89 36.73 -28.97 -14.39
C LEU A 89 37.63 -28.54 -13.23
N SER A 90 37.14 -27.63 -12.39
CA SER A 90 37.83 -27.16 -11.18
C SER A 90 36.93 -27.37 -9.97
N GLN A 91 37.44 -28.03 -8.94
CA GLN A 91 36.71 -28.26 -7.69
C GLN A 91 37.64 -27.83 -6.54
N PRO A 92 37.28 -26.82 -5.74
CA PRO A 92 37.99 -26.54 -4.50
C PRO A 92 37.74 -27.67 -3.51
N LEU A 93 38.81 -28.32 -3.03
CA LEU A 93 38.71 -29.39 -2.02
C LEU A 93 38.75 -28.81 -0.59
N PHE A 94 39.47 -27.72 -0.41
CA PHE A 94 39.56 -26.99 0.84
C PHE A 94 39.79 -25.49 0.58
N ASP A 95 38.78 -24.68 0.91
CA ASP A 95 38.86 -23.22 0.75
C ASP A 95 38.06 -22.56 1.90
N ILE A 96 38.80 -22.08 2.92
CA ILE A 96 38.23 -21.40 4.08
C ILE A 96 37.53 -20.09 3.67
N ALA A 97 38.08 -19.35 2.68
CA ALA A 97 37.50 -18.09 2.23
C ALA A 97 36.13 -18.33 1.56
N ALA A 98 36.03 -19.34 0.69
CA ALA A 98 34.78 -19.73 0.09
C ALA A 98 33.75 -20.19 1.15
N TRP A 99 34.17 -20.90 2.17
CA TRP A 99 33.33 -21.28 3.29
C TRP A 99 32.81 -20.08 4.08
N GLN A 100 33.71 -19.14 4.43
CA GLN A 100 33.30 -17.91 5.12
C GLN A 100 32.34 -17.04 4.27
N THR A 101 32.55 -16.99 2.95
CA THR A 101 31.64 -16.32 2.01
C THR A 101 30.26 -16.95 2.04
N TYR A 102 30.17 -18.28 2.11
CA TYR A 102 28.91 -18.99 2.24
C TYR A 102 28.20 -18.67 3.58
N GLU A 103 28.94 -18.66 4.70
CA GLU A 103 28.36 -18.25 5.99
C GLU A 103 27.87 -16.81 5.97
N GLN A 104 28.65 -15.89 5.39
CA GLN A 104 28.25 -14.50 5.22
C GLN A 104 26.97 -14.39 4.35
N SER A 105 26.83 -15.20 3.32
CA SER A 105 25.65 -15.18 2.46
C SER A 105 24.37 -15.61 3.20
N LYS A 106 24.47 -16.51 4.17
CA LYS A 106 23.34 -16.87 5.05
C LYS A 106 22.91 -15.70 5.94
N LEU A 107 23.87 -14.95 6.46
CA LEU A 107 23.56 -13.73 7.23
C LEU A 107 22.91 -12.65 6.35
N SER A 108 23.32 -12.55 5.08
CA SER A 108 22.67 -11.67 4.10
C SER A 108 21.22 -12.05 3.84
N VAL A 109 20.89 -13.36 3.79
CA VAL A 109 19.50 -13.84 3.71
C VAL A 109 18.72 -13.38 4.95
N ALA A 110 19.25 -13.61 6.14
CA ALA A 110 18.59 -13.19 7.39
C ALA A 110 18.34 -11.68 7.44
N ALA A 111 19.29 -10.87 6.96
CA ALA A 111 19.10 -9.42 6.83
C ALA A 111 17.96 -9.06 5.85
N SER A 112 17.85 -9.78 4.73
CA SER A 112 16.75 -9.57 3.76
C SER A 112 15.39 -9.97 4.34
N GLU A 113 15.33 -11.03 5.15
CA GLU A 113 14.11 -11.45 5.87
C GLU A 113 13.68 -10.41 6.91
N ALA A 114 14.62 -9.88 7.68
CA ALA A 114 14.34 -8.82 8.65
C ALA A 114 13.86 -7.53 7.96
N ALA A 115 14.48 -7.16 6.84
CA ALA A 115 14.05 -6.01 6.04
C ALA A 115 12.62 -6.18 5.51
N PHE A 116 12.27 -7.37 5.04
CA PHE A 116 10.91 -7.67 4.60
C PHE A 116 9.90 -7.61 5.74
N ALA A 117 10.23 -8.16 6.92
CA ALA A 117 9.38 -8.07 8.10
C ALA A 117 9.10 -6.62 8.52
N SER A 118 10.09 -5.72 8.40
CA SER A 118 9.90 -4.29 8.63
C SER A 118 8.89 -3.67 7.64
N VAL A 119 8.96 -4.02 6.36
CA VAL A 119 8.00 -3.53 5.34
C VAL A 119 6.59 -4.07 5.59
N GLN A 120 6.45 -5.31 6.11
CA GLN A 120 5.15 -5.84 6.50
C GLN A 120 4.51 -5.04 7.64
N GLN A 121 5.30 -4.66 8.65
CA GLN A 121 4.83 -3.83 9.75
C GLN A 121 4.46 -2.41 9.27
N ASP A 122 5.29 -1.83 8.40
CA ASP A 122 5.02 -0.52 7.79
C ASP A 122 3.72 -0.52 6.99
N LEU A 123 3.43 -1.58 6.23
CA LEU A 123 2.17 -1.70 5.48
C LEU A 123 0.95 -1.63 6.41
N ILE A 124 1.00 -2.29 7.59
CA ILE A 124 -0.09 -2.23 8.57
C ILE A 124 -0.34 -0.78 9.01
N LEU A 125 0.72 -0.04 9.32
CA LEU A 125 0.63 1.36 9.74
C LEU A 125 0.10 2.25 8.62
N ARG A 126 0.62 2.12 7.40
CA ARG A 126 0.18 2.91 6.24
C ARG A 126 -1.29 2.68 5.90
N VAL A 127 -1.73 1.42 5.93
CA VAL A 127 -3.14 1.06 5.68
C VAL A 127 -4.03 1.63 6.77
N ALA A 128 -3.67 1.45 8.05
CA ALA A 128 -4.45 1.97 9.16
C ALA A 128 -4.55 3.51 9.10
N GLN A 129 -3.43 4.19 8.89
CA GLN A 129 -3.39 5.64 8.76
C GLN A 129 -4.29 6.13 7.61
N ALA A 130 -4.13 5.57 6.41
CA ALA A 130 -4.92 5.98 5.25
C ALA A 130 -6.44 5.70 5.45
N TYR A 131 -6.79 4.58 6.10
CA TYR A 131 -8.17 4.25 6.43
C TYR A 131 -8.79 5.28 7.38
N PHE A 132 -8.10 5.60 8.48
CA PHE A 132 -8.61 6.58 9.46
C PHE A 132 -8.57 8.01 8.92
N ASP A 133 -7.63 8.35 8.05
CA ASP A 133 -7.59 9.66 7.37
C ASP A 133 -8.86 9.86 6.53
N VAL A 134 -9.32 8.83 5.79
CA VAL A 134 -10.58 8.91 5.02
C VAL A 134 -11.78 9.08 5.96
N LEU A 135 -11.85 8.35 7.06
CA LEU A 135 -12.96 8.47 8.02
C LEU A 135 -12.97 9.87 8.67
N THR A 136 -11.81 10.39 9.06
CA THR A 136 -11.69 11.72 9.66
C THR A 136 -12.11 12.82 8.68
N ALA A 137 -11.70 12.72 7.42
CA ALA A 137 -12.12 13.66 6.38
C ALA A 137 -13.64 13.57 6.11
N GLN A 138 -14.23 12.38 6.17
CA GLN A 138 -15.67 12.16 6.03
C GLN A 138 -16.46 12.81 7.17
N ASP A 139 -15.98 12.66 8.41
CA ASP A 139 -16.60 13.26 9.59
C ASP A 139 -16.48 14.79 9.54
N ALA A 140 -15.33 15.32 9.13
CA ALA A 140 -15.11 16.75 8.95
C ALA A 140 -16.07 17.34 7.91
N LEU A 141 -16.23 16.69 6.75
CA LEU A 141 -17.17 17.11 5.72
C LEU A 141 -18.61 17.12 6.24
N THR A 142 -19.00 16.06 6.96
CA THR A 142 -20.35 15.96 7.56
C THR A 142 -20.60 17.09 8.56
N ALA A 143 -19.62 17.43 9.40
CA ALA A 143 -19.72 18.51 10.37
C ALA A 143 -19.83 19.89 9.67
N LEU A 144 -19.04 20.14 8.62
CA LEU A 144 -19.08 21.39 7.85
C LEU A 144 -20.40 21.54 7.08
N GLN A 145 -20.97 20.45 6.55
CA GLN A 145 -22.29 20.47 5.92
C GLN A 145 -23.38 20.83 6.93
N ALA A 146 -23.34 20.25 8.14
CA ALA A 146 -24.29 20.62 9.19
C ALA A 146 -24.13 22.08 9.62
N GLN A 147 -22.88 22.56 9.75
CA GLN A 147 -22.58 23.96 10.06
C GLN A 147 -23.11 24.91 8.97
N LYS A 148 -22.91 24.59 7.68
CA LYS A 148 -23.43 25.38 6.56
C LYS A 148 -24.95 25.49 6.62
N VAL A 149 -25.67 24.41 6.95
CA VAL A 149 -27.12 24.43 7.12
C VAL A 149 -27.53 25.42 8.23
N ALA A 150 -26.89 25.35 9.40
CA ALA A 150 -27.16 26.28 10.50
C ALA A 150 -26.90 27.76 10.12
N ILE A 151 -25.77 28.02 9.41
CA ILE A 151 -25.43 29.38 8.94
C ILE A 151 -26.42 29.85 7.88
N SER A 152 -26.92 28.98 6.99
CA SER A 152 -27.94 29.33 6.01
C SER A 152 -29.25 29.79 6.65
N GLU A 153 -29.66 29.16 7.76
CA GLU A 153 -30.83 29.57 8.53
C GLU A 153 -30.63 30.91 9.21
N GLN A 154 -29.41 31.17 9.74
CA GLN A 154 -29.05 32.49 10.31
C GLN A 154 -29.10 33.59 9.24
N LEU A 155 -28.57 33.32 8.02
CA LEU A 155 -28.65 34.24 6.90
C LEU A 155 -30.11 34.54 6.52
N ALA A 156 -30.94 33.51 6.41
CA ALA A 156 -32.37 33.65 6.11
C ALA A 156 -33.09 34.49 7.18
N SER A 157 -32.72 34.30 8.46
CA SER A 157 -33.25 35.11 9.58
C SER A 157 -32.80 36.57 9.50
N ALA A 158 -31.50 36.84 9.20
CA ALA A 158 -30.97 38.18 9.05
C ALA A 158 -31.67 38.93 7.91
N LYS A 159 -31.91 38.29 6.75
CA LYS A 159 -32.65 38.85 5.63
C LYS A 159 -34.08 39.22 6.00
N ARG A 160 -34.82 38.33 6.68
CA ARG A 160 -36.20 38.59 7.15
C ARG A 160 -36.24 39.76 8.15
N ASN A 161 -35.30 39.79 9.10
CA ASN A 161 -35.21 40.89 10.10
C ASN A 161 -34.92 42.23 9.46
N PHE A 162 -34.08 42.26 8.42
CA PHE A 162 -33.82 43.47 7.65
C PHE A 162 -35.10 43.92 6.90
N GLU A 163 -35.83 43.02 6.25
CA GLU A 163 -37.08 43.32 5.52
C GLU A 163 -38.15 43.95 6.42
N VAL A 164 -38.23 43.51 7.69
CA VAL A 164 -39.17 44.08 8.66
C VAL A 164 -38.60 45.26 9.47
N GLY A 165 -37.34 45.69 9.17
CA GLY A 165 -36.74 46.86 9.79
C GLY A 165 -36.16 46.66 11.17
N THR A 166 -35.99 45.41 11.63
CA THR A 166 -35.43 45.06 12.97
C THR A 166 -33.93 44.77 12.96
N ALA A 167 -33.29 44.68 11.80
CA ALA A 167 -31.85 44.52 11.63
C ALA A 167 -31.30 45.50 10.57
N THR A 168 -29.98 45.70 10.57
CA THR A 168 -29.28 46.57 9.63
C THR A 168 -28.88 45.83 8.36
N ILE A 169 -28.62 46.56 7.28
CA ILE A 169 -28.07 45.98 6.03
C ILE A 169 -26.68 45.37 6.29
N THR A 170 -25.90 45.92 7.25
CA THR A 170 -24.60 45.39 7.64
C THR A 170 -24.71 43.99 8.25
N ASP A 171 -25.73 43.74 9.09
CA ASP A 171 -25.98 42.41 9.68
C ASP A 171 -26.27 41.37 8.60
N THR A 172 -27.00 41.75 7.53
CA THR A 172 -27.28 40.90 6.39
C THR A 172 -26.00 40.60 5.58
N HIS A 173 -25.14 41.58 5.35
CA HIS A 173 -23.86 41.37 4.67
C HIS A 173 -22.90 40.50 5.49
N GLU A 174 -22.86 40.68 6.82
CA GLU A 174 -22.07 39.84 7.69
C GLU A 174 -22.54 38.38 7.65
N ALA A 175 -23.87 38.17 7.76
CA ALA A 175 -24.44 36.83 7.63
C ALA A 175 -24.16 36.18 6.27
N GLN A 176 -24.23 36.96 5.19
CA GLN A 176 -23.88 36.49 3.83
C GLN A 176 -22.41 36.09 3.76
N SER A 177 -21.50 36.90 4.30
CA SER A 177 -20.05 36.61 4.30
C SER A 177 -19.73 35.32 5.07
N ARG A 178 -20.42 35.08 6.20
CA ARG A 178 -20.28 33.84 6.97
C ARG A 178 -20.78 32.62 6.18
N TYR A 179 -21.88 32.76 5.44
CA TYR A 179 -22.39 31.70 4.57
C TYR A 179 -21.43 31.38 3.44
N ASP A 180 -20.90 32.42 2.76
CA ASP A 180 -19.94 32.23 1.67
C ASP A 180 -18.65 31.57 2.15
N LEU A 181 -18.17 31.92 3.36
CA LEU A 181 -17.05 31.23 4.00
C LEU A 181 -17.36 29.75 4.29
N ALA A 182 -18.56 29.45 4.80
CA ALA A 182 -18.96 28.06 5.08
C ALA A 182 -19.04 27.23 3.79
N VAL A 183 -19.52 27.81 2.69
CA VAL A 183 -19.51 27.17 1.37
C VAL A 183 -18.06 26.89 0.90
N ALA A 184 -17.16 27.83 1.05
CA ALA A 184 -15.76 27.66 0.67
C ALA A 184 -15.07 26.53 1.51
N GLN A 185 -15.37 26.47 2.82
CA GLN A 185 -14.87 25.42 3.71
C GLN A 185 -15.42 24.03 3.34
N GLU A 186 -16.70 23.94 2.96
CA GLU A 186 -17.27 22.67 2.47
C GLU A 186 -16.57 22.18 1.19
N PHE A 187 -16.33 23.06 0.23
CA PHE A 187 -15.56 22.72 -0.99
C PHE A 187 -14.14 22.25 -0.68
N ALA A 188 -13.48 22.89 0.28
CA ALA A 188 -12.14 22.48 0.71
C ALA A 188 -12.17 21.08 1.34
N ALA A 189 -13.15 20.80 2.21
CA ALA A 189 -13.32 19.49 2.83
C ALA A 189 -13.71 18.40 1.82
N GLN A 190 -14.51 18.73 0.80
CA GLN A 190 -14.84 17.81 -0.29
C GLN A 190 -13.58 17.41 -1.07
N ASN A 191 -12.71 18.37 -1.37
CA ASN A 191 -11.43 18.08 -2.02
C ASN A 191 -10.50 17.23 -1.13
N ASP A 192 -10.47 17.50 0.18
CA ASP A 192 -9.63 16.74 1.11
C ASP A 192 -10.05 15.27 1.16
N ILE A 193 -11.36 14.98 1.25
CA ILE A 193 -11.83 13.58 1.23
C ILE A 193 -11.46 12.88 -0.08
N ASP A 194 -11.51 13.56 -1.22
CA ASP A 194 -11.15 12.99 -2.51
C ASP A 194 -9.65 12.68 -2.59
N ILE A 195 -8.81 13.55 -2.02
CA ILE A 195 -7.36 13.30 -1.86
C ILE A 195 -7.10 12.10 -0.97
N LYS A 196 -7.76 12.01 0.21
CA LYS A 196 -7.59 10.88 1.14
C LYS A 196 -8.06 9.56 0.54
N ARG A 197 -9.18 9.55 -0.17
CA ARG A 197 -9.68 8.38 -0.90
C ARG A 197 -8.71 7.92 -1.99
N THR A 198 -8.13 8.86 -2.74
CA THR A 198 -7.13 8.55 -3.76
C THR A 198 -5.86 7.98 -3.15
N ALA A 199 -5.40 8.52 -2.01
CA ALA A 199 -4.25 7.97 -1.29
C ALA A 199 -4.49 6.52 -0.83
N LEU A 200 -5.67 6.22 -0.27
CA LEU A 200 -6.06 4.86 0.08
C LEU A 200 -6.15 3.96 -1.15
N GLN A 201 -6.73 4.46 -2.24
CA GLN A 201 -6.83 3.73 -3.51
C GLN A 201 -5.46 3.32 -4.06
N GLN A 202 -4.42 4.15 -3.92
CA GLN A 202 -3.05 3.81 -4.35
C GLN A 202 -2.50 2.61 -3.59
N ILE A 203 -2.88 2.43 -2.32
CA ILE A 203 -2.44 1.30 -1.49
C ILE A 203 -3.22 0.02 -1.84
N ILE A 204 -4.56 0.12 -2.00
CA ILE A 204 -5.42 -1.05 -2.20
C ILE A 204 -5.66 -1.42 -3.67
N GLY A 205 -5.22 -0.57 -4.62
CA GLY A 205 -5.33 -0.82 -6.06
C GLY A 205 -6.73 -0.66 -6.66
N LYS A 206 -7.74 -0.28 -5.86
CA LYS A 206 -9.12 -0.07 -6.30
C LYS A 206 -9.77 1.09 -5.55
N PRO A 207 -10.80 1.76 -6.10
CA PRO A 207 -11.53 2.78 -5.37
C PRO A 207 -12.07 2.24 -4.04
N PRO A 208 -11.86 2.94 -2.90
CA PRO A 208 -12.44 2.53 -1.64
C PRO A 208 -13.96 2.71 -1.70
N GLU A 209 -14.69 1.62 -1.53
CA GLU A 209 -16.14 1.65 -1.36
C GLU A 209 -16.50 2.15 0.05
N ASN A 210 -17.75 2.02 0.46
CA ASN A 210 -18.22 2.47 1.77
C ASN A 210 -17.39 1.84 2.90
N LEU A 211 -16.55 2.65 3.53
CA LEU A 211 -15.74 2.21 4.67
C LEU A 211 -16.61 2.06 5.91
N ALA A 212 -16.33 1.05 6.72
CA ALA A 212 -17.00 0.86 8.01
C ALA A 212 -16.58 1.97 8.98
N ILE A 213 -17.56 2.67 9.53
CA ILE A 213 -17.33 3.68 10.56
C ILE A 213 -16.92 3.02 11.89
N LEU A 214 -16.24 3.78 12.74
CA LEU A 214 -15.92 3.32 14.10
C LEU A 214 -17.21 3.14 14.90
N ARG A 215 -17.27 2.06 15.66
CA ARG A 215 -18.37 1.87 16.63
C ARG A 215 -18.25 2.90 17.75
N LYS A 216 -19.37 3.45 18.17
CA LYS A 216 -19.41 4.49 19.22
C LYS A 216 -19.03 3.98 20.62
N ASP A 217 -19.06 2.66 20.82
CA ASP A 217 -18.82 1.97 22.09
C ASP A 217 -17.43 1.33 22.20
N VAL A 218 -16.47 1.74 21.34
CA VAL A 218 -15.08 1.25 21.41
C VAL A 218 -14.39 1.88 22.62
N GLU A 219 -14.13 1.06 23.64
CA GLU A 219 -13.26 1.45 24.75
C GLU A 219 -11.80 1.42 24.30
N LEU A 220 -11.17 2.59 24.21
CA LEU A 220 -9.75 2.71 23.86
C LEU A 220 -8.93 2.41 25.13
N LYS A 221 -8.46 1.17 25.25
CA LYS A 221 -7.55 0.78 26.33
C LYS A 221 -6.13 1.25 26.00
N PRO A 222 -5.40 1.81 26.96
CA PRO A 222 -3.98 2.09 26.77
C PRO A 222 -3.22 0.80 26.48
N PRO A 223 -2.08 0.86 25.74
CA PRO A 223 -1.27 -0.32 25.47
C PRO A 223 -0.75 -0.95 26.76
N GLU A 224 -0.77 -2.27 26.86
CA GLU A 224 -0.21 -3.03 27.97
C GLU A 224 1.12 -3.68 27.54
N PRO A 225 2.19 -3.54 28.35
CA PRO A 225 2.31 -2.83 29.61
C PRO A 225 2.33 -1.30 29.43
N ALA A 226 1.69 -0.56 30.38
CA ALA A 226 1.62 0.91 30.35
C ALA A 226 3.00 1.59 30.56
N GLN A 227 3.99 0.87 31.07
CA GLN A 227 5.35 1.35 31.29
C GLN A 227 6.18 1.24 30.02
N ILE A 228 7.03 2.24 29.75
CA ILE A 228 7.87 2.28 28.55
C ILE A 228 9.05 1.27 28.61
N THR A 229 9.56 0.97 29.82
CA THR A 229 10.76 0.14 30.02
C THR A 229 10.65 -1.27 29.40
N PRO A 230 9.50 -2.01 29.51
CA PRO A 230 9.37 -3.30 28.84
C PRO A 230 9.44 -3.21 27.32
N TRP A 231 8.90 -2.11 26.74
CA TRP A 231 8.93 -1.89 25.29
C TRP A 231 10.35 -1.62 24.79
N VAL A 232 11.14 -0.82 25.55
CA VAL A 232 12.54 -0.56 25.22
C VAL A 232 13.35 -1.86 25.26
N ARG A 233 13.18 -2.67 26.32
CA ARG A 233 13.87 -3.95 26.43
C ARG A 233 13.53 -4.91 25.31
N SER A 234 12.26 -4.99 24.93
CA SER A 234 11.81 -5.83 23.78
C SER A 234 12.35 -5.37 22.43
N ALA A 235 12.76 -4.10 22.32
CA ALA A 235 13.34 -3.56 21.10
C ALA A 235 14.87 -3.76 21.04
N GLU A 236 15.51 -4.01 22.18
CA GLU A 236 16.96 -4.29 22.30
C GLU A 236 17.28 -5.78 22.16
N GLU A 237 16.31 -6.68 22.37
CA GLU A 237 16.43 -8.13 22.17
C GLU A 237 16.17 -8.55 20.71
#